data_ff08cb0753aaa7b125403a56488ad3bf
#
_entry.id   ff08cb0753aaa7b125403a56488ad3bf
#
_cell.length_a   1.000
_cell.length_b   1.000
_cell.length_c   1.000
_cell.angle_alpha   90.00
_cell.angle_beta   90.00
_cell.angle_gamma   90.00
#
_symmetry.space_group_name_H-M   'P 1'
#
loop_
_entity.id
_entity.type
_entity.pdbx_description
1 polymer ?
#
loop_
_entity_poly.entity_id
_entity_poly.type
_entity_poly.pdbx_seq_one_letter_code
_entity_poly.pdbx_strand_id
1 'polypeptide(L)'
;MESMRRNISTSRHFVLLFAVMILALFSVTCPVYGQQAKQGEKGAFLLTIFLKHDQSKTLAELHAQLKKTEFAKNFPPEGVEIVSWYVMMGIGQVVTLRVPAEKLRAVNRAIEERAWGTYRTEFYATYDYRPIWEAAREKAH
;
A
#
# COMPACT_ATOMS: atom_id res chain seq x y z
N MET A 1 -35.44 -60.57 -33.19
CA MET A 1 -35.06 -60.46 -31.80
C MET A 1 -33.59 -59.96 -31.73
N GLU A 2 -33.22 -58.92 -32.50
CA GLU A 2 -31.86 -58.49 -32.73
C GLU A 2 -31.70 -56.95 -32.84
N SER A 3 -32.56 -56.21 -32.18
CA SER A 3 -32.56 -54.74 -32.29
C SER A 3 -32.32 -54.00 -30.96
N MET A 4 -31.95 -54.70 -29.87
CA MET A 4 -31.94 -54.10 -28.54
C MET A 4 -30.57 -54.07 -27.85
N ARG A 5 -29.48 -54.37 -28.58
CA ARG A 5 -28.12 -54.42 -27.98
C ARG A 5 -27.15 -53.31 -28.40
N ARG A 6 -27.55 -52.33 -29.23
CA ARG A 6 -26.61 -51.31 -29.76
C ARG A 6 -26.66 -49.95 -29.05
N ASN A 7 -27.49 -49.75 -28.03
CA ASN A 7 -27.70 -48.42 -27.48
C ASN A 7 -27.07 -48.16 -26.10
N ILE A 8 -26.34 -49.16 -25.55
CA ILE A 8 -25.73 -49.00 -24.21
C ILE A 8 -24.23 -48.60 -24.28
N SER A 9 -23.57 -48.84 -25.41
CA SER A 9 -22.13 -48.53 -25.55
C SER A 9 -21.86 -47.06 -25.80
N THR A 10 -22.73 -46.33 -26.49
CA THR A 10 -22.50 -44.92 -26.85
C THR A 10 -22.69 -43.99 -25.65
N SER A 11 -23.56 -44.37 -24.72
CA SER A 11 -23.84 -43.56 -23.53
C SER A 11 -22.65 -43.51 -22.52
N ARG A 12 -21.91 -44.62 -22.43
CA ARG A 12 -20.74 -44.69 -21.48
C ARG A 12 -19.54 -43.87 -21.95
N HIS A 13 -19.33 -43.73 -23.24
CA HIS A 13 -18.23 -42.92 -23.80
C HIS A 13 -18.55 -41.43 -23.74
N PHE A 14 -19.82 -41.04 -23.86
CA PHE A 14 -20.23 -39.63 -23.71
C PHE A 14 -20.12 -39.16 -22.26
N VAL A 15 -20.44 -40.00 -21.28
CA VAL A 15 -20.30 -39.68 -19.86
C VAL A 15 -18.81 -39.56 -19.44
N LEU A 16 -17.94 -40.42 -19.99
CA LEU A 16 -16.49 -40.36 -19.71
C LEU A 16 -15.83 -39.12 -20.31
N LEU A 17 -16.23 -38.68 -21.51
CA LEU A 17 -15.74 -37.48 -22.16
C LEU A 17 -16.19 -36.21 -21.42
N PHE A 18 -17.39 -36.18 -20.85
CA PHE A 18 -17.89 -35.06 -20.04
C PHE A 18 -17.18 -34.97 -18.69
N ALA A 19 -16.84 -36.11 -18.07
CA ALA A 19 -16.12 -36.14 -16.78
C ALA A 19 -14.69 -35.66 -16.92
N VAL A 20 -13.99 -35.92 -18.03
CA VAL A 20 -12.61 -35.45 -18.28
C VAL A 20 -12.58 -33.95 -18.61
N MET A 21 -13.65 -33.43 -19.25
CA MET A 21 -13.71 -32.00 -19.57
C MET A 21 -14.02 -31.10 -18.34
N ILE A 22 -14.68 -31.62 -17.31
CA ILE A 22 -14.95 -30.89 -16.08
C ILE A 22 -13.71 -30.85 -15.16
N LEU A 23 -12.81 -31.83 -15.26
CA LEU A 23 -11.59 -31.88 -14.45
C LEU A 23 -10.50 -30.88 -14.89
N ALA A 24 -10.59 -30.38 -16.14
CA ALA A 24 -9.62 -29.41 -16.68
C ALA A 24 -9.92 -27.94 -16.34
N LEU A 25 -11.07 -27.62 -15.72
CA LEU A 25 -11.49 -26.26 -15.42
C LEU A 25 -11.21 -25.80 -13.99
N PHE A 26 -10.63 -26.67 -13.13
CA PHE A 26 -10.12 -26.29 -11.83
C PHE A 26 -8.61 -26.00 -11.88
N SER A 27 -8.18 -25.18 -12.84
CA SER A 27 -6.95 -24.43 -12.66
C SER A 27 -7.21 -23.40 -11.58
N VAL A 28 -6.90 -23.74 -10.34
CA VAL A 28 -6.83 -22.81 -9.22
C VAL A 28 -5.78 -21.77 -9.59
N THR A 29 -6.21 -20.68 -10.21
CA THR A 29 -5.44 -19.46 -10.25
C THR A 29 -5.39 -18.94 -8.82
N CYS A 30 -4.38 -19.36 -8.06
CA CYS A 30 -3.98 -18.62 -6.87
C CYS A 30 -3.78 -17.17 -7.32
N PRO A 31 -4.54 -16.20 -6.76
CA PRO A 31 -4.16 -14.83 -6.94
C PRO A 31 -2.79 -14.69 -6.29
N VAL A 32 -1.75 -14.59 -7.09
CA VAL A 32 -0.48 -14.04 -6.65
C VAL A 32 -0.84 -12.62 -6.20
N TYR A 33 -1.01 -12.43 -4.91
CA TYR A 33 -0.96 -11.12 -4.27
C TYR A 33 0.49 -10.62 -4.36
N GLY A 34 0.96 -10.46 -5.59
CA GLY A 34 2.04 -9.55 -5.87
C GLY A 34 1.46 -8.18 -5.58
N GLN A 35 1.84 -7.56 -4.46
CA GLN A 35 1.75 -6.13 -4.32
C GLN A 35 2.57 -5.55 -5.47
N GLN A 36 1.93 -5.35 -6.62
CA GLN A 36 2.43 -4.45 -7.63
C GLN A 36 2.57 -3.12 -6.92
N ALA A 37 3.80 -2.78 -6.53
CA ALA A 37 4.13 -1.42 -6.14
C ALA A 37 3.57 -0.56 -7.28
N LYS A 38 2.48 0.17 -7.02
CA LYS A 38 1.92 1.11 -7.99
C LYS A 38 3.08 1.99 -8.41
N GLN A 39 3.59 1.75 -9.62
CA GLN A 39 4.60 2.58 -10.23
C GLN A 39 4.03 3.99 -10.19
N GLY A 40 4.68 4.88 -9.42
CA GLY A 40 4.16 6.19 -9.09
C GLY A 40 3.69 6.92 -10.34
N GLU A 41 2.55 7.58 -10.24
CA GLU A 41 2.10 8.52 -11.27
C GLU A 41 3.28 9.37 -11.71
N LYS A 42 3.42 9.59 -13.04
CA LYS A 42 4.51 10.42 -13.60
C LYS A 42 4.55 11.76 -12.85
N GLY A 43 5.65 12.00 -12.12
CA GLY A 43 5.86 13.24 -11.36
C GLY A 43 5.56 13.15 -9.85
N ALA A 44 5.18 11.99 -9.30
CA ALA A 44 5.08 11.80 -7.85
C ALA A 44 6.39 11.26 -7.26
N PHE A 45 6.74 11.70 -6.06
CA PHE A 45 7.90 11.22 -5.31
C PHE A 45 7.51 10.84 -3.87
N LEU A 46 8.38 10.12 -3.19
CA LEU A 46 8.19 9.82 -1.77
C LEU A 46 8.80 10.92 -0.92
N LEU A 47 8.04 11.38 0.07
CA LEU A 47 8.48 12.35 1.06
C LEU A 47 8.33 11.73 2.44
N THR A 48 9.44 11.56 3.16
CA THR A 48 9.43 11.09 4.54
C THR A 48 9.54 12.29 5.47
N ILE A 49 8.62 12.39 6.42
CA ILE A 49 8.54 13.47 7.40
C ILE A 49 8.67 12.88 8.78
N PHE A 50 9.64 13.40 9.56
CA PHE A 50 9.77 13.10 10.98
C PHE A 50 8.99 14.15 11.77
N LEU A 51 8.06 13.69 12.60
CA LEU A 51 7.25 14.50 13.50
C LEU A 51 7.75 14.26 14.93
N LYS A 52 8.82 14.99 15.31
CA LYS A 52 9.49 14.80 16.60
C LYS A 52 8.69 15.50 17.71
N HIS A 53 8.36 14.73 18.76
CA HIS A 53 7.63 15.24 19.90
C HIS A 53 8.45 16.29 20.68
N ASP A 54 7.79 17.33 21.13
CA ASP A 54 8.34 18.22 22.16
C ASP A 54 8.20 17.52 23.52
N GLN A 55 9.30 16.96 24.00
CA GLN A 55 9.33 16.17 25.25
C GLN A 55 9.16 17.04 26.52
N SER A 56 9.14 18.36 26.39
CA SER A 56 8.77 19.27 27.50
C SER A 56 7.27 19.29 27.76
N LYS A 57 6.47 18.72 26.87
CA LYS A 57 5.00 18.67 26.94
C LYS A 57 4.51 17.23 27.15
N THR A 58 3.38 17.11 27.83
CA THR A 58 2.69 15.84 27.97
C THR A 58 2.00 15.44 26.66
N LEU A 59 1.69 14.15 26.46
CA LEU A 59 0.91 13.68 25.31
C LEU A 59 -0.47 14.34 25.25
N ALA A 60 -1.08 14.61 26.40
CA ALA A 60 -2.38 15.28 26.45
C ALA A 60 -2.32 16.70 25.88
N GLU A 61 -1.27 17.45 26.21
CA GLU A 61 -1.04 18.80 25.67
C GLU A 61 -0.77 18.77 24.17
N LEU A 62 0.04 17.81 23.68
CA LEU A 62 0.31 17.65 22.26
C LEU A 62 -0.98 17.31 21.50
N HIS A 63 -1.81 16.38 22.01
CA HIS A 63 -3.11 16.02 21.41
C HIS A 63 -4.09 17.20 21.42
N ALA A 64 -4.16 17.97 22.51
CA ALA A 64 -5.01 19.13 22.58
C ALA A 64 -4.64 20.18 21.53
N GLN A 65 -3.32 20.40 21.32
CA GLN A 65 -2.83 21.32 20.30
C GLN A 65 -3.17 20.83 18.88
N LEU A 66 -2.95 19.54 18.55
CA LEU A 66 -3.30 18.99 17.25
C LEU A 66 -4.81 19.05 16.96
N LYS A 67 -5.64 18.85 17.99
CA LYS A 67 -7.08 19.00 17.89
C LYS A 67 -7.47 20.45 17.60
N LYS A 68 -6.86 21.42 18.31
CA LYS A 68 -7.08 22.85 18.11
C LYS A 68 -6.73 23.30 16.69
N THR A 69 -5.67 22.77 16.10
CA THR A 69 -5.25 23.09 14.74
C THR A 69 -5.95 22.24 13.67
N GLU A 70 -6.84 21.33 14.06
CA GLU A 70 -7.51 20.38 13.16
C GLU A 70 -6.54 19.58 12.27
N PHE A 71 -5.36 19.22 12.80
CA PHE A 71 -4.32 18.53 12.03
C PHE A 71 -4.85 17.26 11.37
N ALA A 72 -5.50 16.38 12.13
CA ALA A 72 -6.02 15.10 11.63
C ALA A 72 -7.06 15.24 10.50
N LYS A 73 -7.76 16.39 10.44
CA LYS A 73 -8.74 16.67 9.39
C LYS A 73 -8.11 17.14 8.08
N ASN A 74 -6.94 17.77 8.17
CA ASN A 74 -6.32 18.49 7.06
C ASN A 74 -4.98 17.87 6.60
N PHE A 75 -4.58 16.76 7.23
CA PHE A 75 -3.35 16.06 6.86
C PHE A 75 -3.62 14.56 6.64
N PRO A 76 -3.19 13.98 5.52
CA PRO A 76 -2.54 14.65 4.40
C PRO A 76 -3.50 15.51 3.57
N PRO A 77 -3.00 16.47 2.79
CA PRO A 77 -3.82 17.21 1.82
C PRO A 77 -4.42 16.28 0.76
N GLU A 78 -5.52 16.71 0.16
CA GLU A 78 -6.19 15.99 -0.92
C GLU A 78 -5.23 15.67 -2.08
N GLY A 79 -5.30 14.42 -2.57
CA GLY A 79 -4.45 13.91 -3.63
C GLY A 79 -3.05 13.47 -3.17
N VAL A 80 -2.78 13.44 -1.86
CA VAL A 80 -1.54 12.92 -1.26
C VAL A 80 -1.84 11.62 -0.54
N GLU A 81 -1.10 10.55 -0.86
CA GLU A 81 -1.26 9.21 -0.29
C GLU A 81 -0.32 9.01 0.90
N ILE A 82 -0.82 8.44 2.00
CA ILE A 82 0.03 7.93 3.09
C ILE A 82 0.52 6.54 2.71
N VAL A 83 1.83 6.40 2.48
CA VAL A 83 2.48 5.12 2.18
C VAL A 83 2.77 4.35 3.47
N SER A 84 3.22 5.06 4.51
CA SER A 84 3.46 4.48 5.83
C SER A 84 3.40 5.54 6.91
N TRP A 85 2.99 5.15 8.13
CA TRP A 85 3.01 6.02 9.32
C TRP A 85 3.30 5.18 10.55
N TYR A 86 4.43 5.44 11.19
CA TYR A 86 4.88 4.68 12.35
C TYR A 86 5.24 5.59 13.53
N VAL A 87 5.13 5.05 14.73
CA VAL A 87 5.66 5.67 15.95
C VAL A 87 7.10 5.19 16.15
N MET A 88 8.01 6.14 16.32
CA MET A 88 9.39 5.89 16.78
C MET A 88 9.44 6.17 18.28
N MET A 89 9.52 5.12 19.10
CA MET A 89 9.53 5.26 20.56
C MET A 89 10.64 6.20 21.02
N GLY A 90 10.29 7.14 21.91
CA GLY A 90 11.21 8.13 22.44
C GLY A 90 11.53 9.31 21.52
N ILE A 91 11.07 9.30 20.25
CA ILE A 91 11.34 10.40 19.29
C ILE A 91 10.03 11.07 18.88
N GLY A 92 9.07 10.29 18.38
CA GLY A 92 7.83 10.83 17.81
C GLY A 92 7.25 9.91 16.76
N GLN A 93 6.92 10.47 15.60
CA GLN A 93 6.32 9.72 14.49
C GLN A 93 7.13 9.94 13.21
N VAL A 94 7.06 8.96 12.31
CA VAL A 94 7.58 9.06 10.95
C VAL A 94 6.47 8.70 9.98
N VAL A 95 6.21 9.57 9.03
CA VAL A 95 5.25 9.36 7.96
C VAL A 95 5.94 9.44 6.61
N THR A 96 5.65 8.50 5.71
CA THR A 96 6.08 8.57 4.32
C THR A 96 4.85 8.79 3.45
N LEU A 97 4.89 9.82 2.66
CA LEU A 97 3.84 10.24 1.73
C LEU A 97 4.29 9.99 0.29
N ARG A 98 3.33 9.64 -0.57
CA ARG A 98 3.46 9.76 -2.03
C ARG A 98 2.89 11.11 -2.43
N VAL A 99 3.76 12.00 -2.89
CA VAL A 99 3.43 13.40 -3.14
C VAL A 99 3.57 13.71 -4.63
N PRO A 100 2.48 14.06 -5.34
CA PRO A 100 2.59 14.71 -6.64
C PRO A 100 3.39 16.01 -6.52
N ALA A 101 4.27 16.31 -7.48
CA ALA A 101 5.21 17.43 -7.38
C ALA A 101 4.50 18.77 -7.12
N GLU A 102 3.35 18.99 -7.73
CA GLU A 102 2.51 20.18 -7.57
C GLU A 102 1.87 20.30 -6.18
N LYS A 103 1.79 19.19 -5.42
CA LYS A 103 1.22 19.16 -4.06
C LYS A 103 2.25 19.39 -2.97
N LEU A 104 3.55 19.46 -3.28
CA LEU A 104 4.61 19.64 -2.28
C LEU A 104 4.37 20.86 -1.39
N ARG A 105 3.99 22.01 -1.97
CA ARG A 105 3.69 23.22 -1.21
C ARG A 105 2.48 23.02 -0.27
N ALA A 106 1.46 22.27 -0.70
CA ALA A 106 0.28 22.01 0.13
C ALA A 106 0.65 21.14 1.34
N VAL A 107 1.51 20.12 1.15
CA VAL A 107 2.02 19.29 2.25
C VAL A 107 2.81 20.13 3.25
N ASN A 108 3.75 20.96 2.77
CA ASN A 108 4.56 21.83 3.63
C ASN A 108 3.66 22.76 4.46
N ARG A 109 2.71 23.44 3.82
CA ARG A 109 1.76 24.35 4.52
C ARG A 109 0.91 23.63 5.55
N ALA A 110 0.41 22.44 5.25
CA ALA A 110 -0.38 21.67 6.22
C ALA A 110 0.42 21.35 7.48
N ILE A 111 1.72 21.09 7.35
CA ILE A 111 2.63 20.88 8.49
C ILE A 111 2.90 22.20 9.20
N GLU A 112 3.29 23.26 8.48
CA GLU A 112 3.61 24.56 9.09
C GLU A 112 2.42 25.17 9.87
N GLU A 113 1.26 25.13 9.27
CA GLU A 113 0.06 25.77 9.85
C GLU A 113 -0.55 24.94 10.99
N ARG A 114 -0.36 23.60 11.01
CA ARG A 114 -1.14 22.72 11.88
C ARG A 114 -0.33 21.81 12.80
N ALA A 115 0.92 21.50 12.45
CA ALA A 115 1.77 20.62 13.23
C ALA A 115 2.86 21.38 14.01
N TRP A 116 3.28 22.55 13.55
CA TRP A 116 4.24 23.39 14.28
C TRP A 116 3.68 23.84 15.62
N GLY A 117 4.55 23.93 16.62
CA GLY A 117 4.13 24.15 18.00
C GLY A 117 3.74 22.85 18.74
N THR A 118 3.54 21.76 18.00
CA THR A 118 3.37 20.40 18.54
C THR A 118 4.56 19.52 18.22
N TYR A 119 5.03 19.57 16.97
CA TYR A 119 6.15 18.78 16.47
C TYR A 119 7.29 19.69 15.97
N ARG A 120 8.52 19.24 16.19
CA ARG A 120 9.66 19.64 15.38
C ARG A 120 9.74 18.71 14.19
N THR A 121 9.79 19.26 12.97
CA THR A 121 9.63 18.50 11.74
C THR A 121 10.89 18.51 10.90
N GLU A 122 11.16 17.37 10.24
CA GLU A 122 12.25 17.21 9.28
C GLU A 122 11.71 16.52 8.04
N PHE A 123 12.12 16.97 6.85
CA PHE A 123 11.60 16.50 5.57
C PHE A 123 12.72 15.91 4.73
N TYR A 124 12.49 14.72 4.17
CA TYR A 124 13.45 14.02 3.33
C TYR A 124 12.77 13.47 2.10
N ALA A 125 13.26 13.86 0.91
CA ALA A 125 12.90 13.14 -0.32
C ALA A 125 13.47 11.72 -0.23
N THR A 126 12.65 10.72 -0.49
CA THR A 126 13.02 9.31 -0.38
C THR A 126 12.60 8.55 -1.64
N TYR A 127 13.12 7.35 -1.81
CA TYR A 127 12.68 6.41 -2.85
C TYR A 127 12.67 4.98 -2.31
N ASP A 128 11.90 4.11 -2.94
CA ASP A 128 11.85 2.70 -2.57
C ASP A 128 13.13 1.99 -3.06
N TYR A 129 13.95 1.55 -2.13
CA TYR A 129 15.19 0.84 -2.42
C TYR A 129 15.00 -0.68 -2.62
N ARG A 130 13.85 -1.23 -2.24
CA ARG A 130 13.60 -2.69 -2.31
C ARG A 130 13.85 -3.29 -3.68
N PRO A 131 13.36 -2.72 -4.81
CA PRO A 131 13.63 -3.30 -6.13
C PRO A 131 15.10 -3.35 -6.49
N ILE A 132 15.88 -2.34 -6.05
CA ILE A 132 17.33 -2.29 -6.27
C ILE A 132 18.02 -3.38 -5.45
N TRP A 133 17.61 -3.55 -4.20
CA TRP A 133 18.14 -4.56 -3.30
C TRP A 133 17.84 -5.97 -3.78
N GLU A 134 16.61 -6.26 -4.19
CA GLU A 134 16.17 -7.54 -4.72
C GLU A 134 16.98 -7.93 -5.97
N ALA A 135 17.12 -7.01 -6.93
CA ALA A 135 17.92 -7.22 -8.13
C ALA A 135 19.41 -7.44 -7.81
N ALA A 136 19.95 -6.83 -6.77
CA ALA A 136 21.32 -7.06 -6.33
C ALA A 136 21.49 -8.44 -5.69
N ARG A 137 20.52 -8.92 -4.93
CA ARG A 137 20.51 -10.26 -4.33
C ARG A 137 20.45 -11.37 -5.37
N GLU A 138 19.59 -11.23 -6.38
CA GLU A 138 19.48 -12.20 -7.47
C GLU A 138 20.79 -12.39 -8.22
N LYS A 139 21.57 -11.31 -8.39
CA LYS A 139 22.89 -11.37 -9.06
C LYS A 139 24.01 -11.95 -8.19
N ALA A 140 23.80 -12.03 -6.88
CA ALA A 140 24.80 -12.54 -5.94
C ALA A 140 24.72 -14.06 -5.70
N HIS A 141 23.68 -14.71 -6.24
CA HIS A 141 23.46 -16.15 -6.24
C HIS A 141 23.66 -16.74 -7.63
#